data_be47c0d4e2e8ffc8bdf7f0a5f0114b88
#
_entry.id   be47c0d4e2e8ffc8bdf7f0a5f0114b88
#
_cell.length_a   1.000
_cell.length_b   1.000
_cell.length_c   1.000
_cell.angle_alpha   90.00
_cell.angle_beta   90.00
_cell.angle_gamma   90.00
#
_symmetry.space_group_name_H-M   'P 1'
#
loop_
_entity.id
_entity.type
_entity.pdbx_description
1 polymer ?
#
loop_
_entity_poly.entity_id
_entity_poly.type
_entity_poly.pdbx_seq_one_letter_code
_entity_poly.pdbx_strand_id
1 'polypeptide(L)'
;MESKQASGNHEDVSKDKGSASRTKAIGIVTAADSRERRYGQLHIYDGEGKGKSQAALGVVLRTIGLGICEKKRTRVLLLRFLKGPGRSYDEDAAIEALQQGFPHLIDQVRTGRADFFTAEQATKFDISEAKRGWDIAKGAIASALYSVVVLDELNPVLDLGLLSLDDVVKTLRSRPDGMEIIVTGRAAPPSLIKIAELHSEMRAHRALDIKDSSQNLLNLSGGIEIYTGEGKGKSTSALGKALQAIGRGISQDKSHRVLILQWLKGGSGYTE
;
A
#
# COMPACT_ATOMS: atom_id res chain seq x y z
N MET A 1 -54.88 -18.58 -66.27
CA MET A 1 -55.42 -19.79 -65.66
C MET A 1 -55.08 -19.64 -64.18
N GLU A 2 -56.03 -19.17 -63.52
CA GLU A 2 -56.85 -19.78 -62.45
C GLU A 2 -56.10 -19.97 -61.17
N SER A 3 -56.37 -19.14 -60.22
CA SER A 3 -57.47 -19.06 -59.23
C SER A 3 -57.24 -19.99 -58.05
N LYS A 4 -57.25 -19.54 -56.85
CA LYS A 4 -58.27 -19.34 -55.80
C LYS A 4 -57.63 -19.25 -54.48
N GLN A 5 -57.79 -18.17 -53.73
CA GLN A 5 -58.77 -17.96 -52.64
C GLN A 5 -59.00 -19.13 -51.67
N ALA A 6 -58.73 -18.86 -50.40
CA ALA A 6 -59.65 -18.90 -49.25
C ALA A 6 -58.84 -18.79 -47.94
N SER A 7 -59.02 -17.77 -47.19
CA SER A 7 -59.96 -17.47 -46.11
C SER A 7 -59.76 -18.26 -44.82
N GLY A 8 -59.45 -17.53 -43.78
CA GLY A 8 -60.14 -17.56 -42.53
C GLY A 8 -59.46 -18.31 -41.38
N ASN A 9 -59.04 -17.73 -40.31
CA ASN A 9 -59.86 -17.50 -39.12
C ASN A 9 -59.02 -16.91 -38.01
N HIS A 10 -59.59 -16.03 -37.28
CA HIS A 10 -59.26 -15.51 -35.99
C HIS A 10 -59.02 -16.61 -34.95
N GLU A 11 -57.97 -16.44 -34.15
CA GLU A 11 -58.09 -16.72 -32.72
C GLU A 11 -57.16 -15.81 -31.92
N ASP A 12 -57.76 -15.15 -30.99
CA ASP A 12 -57.31 -14.21 -30.02
C ASP A 12 -56.76 -15.00 -28.82
N VAL A 13 -55.48 -14.86 -28.45
CA VAL A 13 -54.98 -15.36 -27.14
C VAL A 13 -53.97 -14.41 -26.54
N SER A 14 -54.47 -13.74 -25.54
CA SER A 14 -53.85 -13.33 -24.28
C SER A 14 -52.45 -12.72 -24.25
N LYS A 15 -52.53 -11.49 -23.76
CA LYS A 15 -51.47 -10.71 -23.13
C LYS A 15 -50.65 -11.53 -22.11
N ASP A 16 -49.37 -11.68 -22.37
CA ASP A 16 -48.42 -12.00 -21.30
C ASP A 16 -47.46 -10.82 -21.11
N LYS A 17 -47.51 -10.27 -19.90
CA LYS A 17 -46.70 -9.16 -19.47
C LYS A 17 -45.33 -9.71 -19.06
N GLY A 18 -44.41 -9.81 -20.01
CA GLY A 18 -43.00 -10.10 -19.73
C GLY A 18 -42.30 -8.93 -19.05
N SER A 19 -41.89 -9.11 -17.84
CA SER A 19 -41.09 -8.21 -17.02
C SER A 19 -39.84 -7.72 -17.76
N ALA A 20 -39.76 -6.44 -18.04
CA ALA A 20 -38.55 -5.82 -18.53
C ALA A 20 -37.51 -5.84 -17.42
N SER A 21 -36.55 -6.76 -17.49
CA SER A 21 -35.30 -6.75 -16.75
C SER A 21 -34.58 -5.42 -17.04
N ARG A 22 -34.60 -4.54 -16.06
CA ARG A 22 -33.75 -3.35 -16.06
C ARG A 22 -32.29 -3.78 -15.95
N THR A 23 -31.63 -4.00 -17.06
CA THR A 23 -30.17 -4.05 -17.15
C THR A 23 -29.67 -2.68 -16.73
N LYS A 24 -29.15 -2.57 -15.49
CA LYS A 24 -28.39 -1.39 -15.06
C LYS A 24 -27.20 -1.25 -16.02
N ALA A 25 -27.22 -0.21 -16.84
CA ALA A 25 -26.05 0.17 -17.60
C ALA A 25 -24.90 0.40 -16.60
N ILE A 26 -23.91 -0.47 -16.64
CA ILE A 26 -22.62 -0.24 -15.97
C ILE A 26 -22.01 0.92 -16.74
N GLY A 27 -22.02 2.10 -16.13
CA GLY A 27 -21.36 3.27 -16.69
C GLY A 27 -19.90 2.94 -16.94
N ILE A 28 -19.49 2.96 -18.20
CA ILE A 28 -18.07 2.85 -18.57
C ILE A 28 -17.42 4.14 -18.07
N VAL A 29 -16.74 4.07 -16.93
CA VAL A 29 -15.87 5.15 -16.45
C VAL A 29 -14.73 5.24 -17.45
N THR A 30 -14.66 6.31 -18.22
CA THR A 30 -13.60 6.53 -19.19
C THR A 30 -12.24 6.61 -18.48
N ALA A 31 -11.20 6.08 -19.11
CA ALA A 31 -9.85 6.01 -18.56
C ALA A 31 -9.26 7.37 -18.10
N ALA A 32 -9.79 8.49 -18.64
CA ALA A 32 -9.41 9.85 -18.23
C ALA A 32 -9.97 10.19 -16.83
N ASP A 33 -11.22 9.82 -16.53
CA ASP A 33 -11.88 10.11 -15.25
C ASP A 33 -11.31 9.28 -14.09
N SER A 34 -10.70 8.13 -14.40
CA SER A 34 -10.03 7.28 -13.41
C SER A 34 -8.61 7.73 -13.06
N ARG A 35 -7.95 8.53 -13.91
CA ARG A 35 -6.58 9.01 -13.68
C ARG A 35 -6.53 10.19 -12.72
N GLU A 36 -7.46 11.13 -12.79
CA GLU A 36 -7.51 12.30 -11.90
C GLU A 36 -7.85 11.94 -10.45
N ARG A 37 -8.56 10.84 -10.20
CA ARG A 37 -8.93 10.39 -8.84
C ARG A 37 -7.85 9.57 -8.12
N ARG A 38 -6.70 9.28 -8.74
CA ARG A 38 -5.68 8.35 -8.18
C ARG A 38 -4.59 9.02 -7.37
N TYR A 39 -4.49 10.34 -7.38
CA TYR A 39 -3.40 11.04 -6.70
C TYR A 39 -3.92 11.78 -5.47
N GLY A 40 -3.18 11.69 -4.36
CA GLY A 40 -3.47 12.44 -3.15
C GLY A 40 -4.32 11.72 -2.11
N GLN A 41 -4.37 10.38 -2.11
CA GLN A 41 -5.14 9.58 -1.16
C GLN A 41 -4.36 9.28 0.12
N LEU A 42 -5.07 9.19 1.24
CA LEU A 42 -4.56 8.60 2.47
C LEU A 42 -4.89 7.11 2.47
N HIS A 43 -3.84 6.28 2.46
CA HIS A 43 -3.94 4.83 2.52
C HIS A 43 -3.52 4.35 3.91
N ILE A 44 -4.29 3.45 4.50
CA ILE A 44 -3.94 2.78 5.75
C ILE A 44 -3.84 1.28 5.48
N TYR A 45 -2.68 0.71 5.79
CA TYR A 45 -2.46 -0.73 5.83
C TYR A 45 -2.35 -1.16 7.29
N ASP A 46 -3.33 -1.89 7.78
CA ASP A 46 -3.55 -2.24 9.17
C ASP A 46 -3.70 -3.76 9.36
N GLY A 47 -3.90 -4.19 10.59
CA GLY A 47 -4.20 -5.58 10.96
C GLY A 47 -2.99 -6.40 11.41
N GLU A 48 -3.27 -7.62 11.88
CA GLU A 48 -2.29 -8.52 12.47
C GLU A 48 -1.45 -9.30 11.44
N GLY A 49 -1.96 -9.41 10.20
CA GLY A 49 -1.27 -10.11 9.13
C GLY A 49 0.00 -9.40 8.66
N LYS A 50 0.85 -10.15 7.97
CA LYS A 50 2.04 -9.61 7.28
C LYS A 50 1.63 -8.91 5.99
N GLY A 51 2.51 -8.04 5.46
CA GLY A 51 2.29 -7.39 4.17
C GLY A 51 2.14 -5.86 4.25
N LYS A 52 1.90 -5.28 5.42
CA LYS A 52 1.68 -3.82 5.59
C LYS A 52 2.86 -2.97 5.09
N SER A 53 4.04 -3.14 5.67
CA SER A 53 5.25 -2.43 5.24
C SER A 53 5.66 -2.82 3.82
N GLN A 54 5.45 -4.10 3.42
CA GLN A 54 5.69 -4.52 2.05
C GLN A 54 4.77 -3.78 1.06
N ALA A 55 3.48 -3.60 1.40
CA ALA A 55 2.57 -2.81 0.55
C ALA A 55 3.06 -1.37 0.39
N ALA A 56 3.48 -0.74 1.48
CA ALA A 56 4.06 0.61 1.44
C ALA A 56 5.33 0.67 0.57
N LEU A 57 6.27 -0.26 0.75
CA LEU A 57 7.49 -0.37 -0.07
C LEU A 57 7.18 -0.62 -1.55
N GLY A 58 6.16 -1.41 -1.85
CA GLY A 58 5.71 -1.63 -3.22
C GLY A 58 5.18 -0.34 -3.87
N VAL A 59 4.45 0.51 -3.12
CA VAL A 59 4.03 1.83 -3.62
C VAL A 59 5.25 2.73 -3.85
N VAL A 60 6.22 2.73 -2.93
CA VAL A 60 7.49 3.47 -3.11
C VAL A 60 8.17 3.07 -4.42
N LEU A 61 8.33 1.77 -4.65
CA LEU A 61 8.98 1.25 -5.86
C LEU A 61 8.22 1.66 -7.13
N ARG A 62 6.89 1.56 -7.14
CA ARG A 62 6.05 1.98 -8.26
C ARG A 62 6.16 3.49 -8.53
N THR A 63 6.17 4.30 -7.48
CA THR A 63 6.29 5.76 -7.60
C THR A 63 7.64 6.16 -8.18
N ILE A 64 8.72 5.54 -7.71
CA ILE A 64 10.08 5.77 -8.26
C ILE A 64 10.12 5.35 -9.73
N GLY A 65 9.61 4.15 -10.06
CA GLY A 65 9.54 3.64 -11.42
C GLY A 65 8.78 4.59 -12.36
N LEU A 66 7.63 5.12 -11.91
CA LEU A 66 6.85 6.10 -12.66
C LEU A 66 7.66 7.40 -12.89
N GLY A 67 8.34 7.90 -11.85
CA GLY A 67 9.20 9.08 -11.94
C GLY A 67 10.31 8.93 -12.97
N ILE A 68 10.94 7.75 -13.02
CA ILE A 68 11.97 7.42 -14.00
C ILE A 68 11.40 7.37 -15.43
N CYS A 69 10.30 6.62 -15.61
CA CYS A 69 9.70 6.41 -16.93
C CYS A 69 9.10 7.69 -17.53
N GLU A 70 8.39 8.47 -16.72
CA GLU A 70 7.68 9.67 -17.20
C GLU A 70 8.53 10.94 -17.10
N LYS A 71 9.77 10.84 -16.59
CA LYS A 71 10.67 11.99 -16.29
C LYS A 71 9.98 13.06 -15.44
N LYS A 72 8.99 12.64 -14.62
CA LYS A 72 8.30 13.53 -13.68
C LYS A 72 9.12 13.66 -12.41
N ARG A 73 9.06 14.85 -11.80
CA ARG A 73 9.61 15.06 -10.45
C ARG A 73 8.72 14.40 -9.42
N THR A 74 8.85 13.07 -9.27
CA THR A 74 8.26 12.34 -8.16
C THR A 74 9.31 12.21 -7.06
N ARG A 75 8.97 12.58 -5.85
CA ARG A 75 9.85 12.39 -4.68
C ARG A 75 9.08 11.65 -3.61
N VAL A 76 9.72 10.69 -2.98
CA VAL A 76 9.13 9.87 -1.93
C VAL A 76 9.87 10.12 -0.62
N LEU A 77 9.14 10.36 0.47
CA LEU A 77 9.68 10.25 1.81
C LEU A 77 9.26 8.90 2.39
N LEU A 78 10.23 8.07 2.76
CA LEU A 78 10.02 6.86 3.55
C LEU A 78 10.46 7.14 5.00
N LEU A 79 9.50 7.46 5.85
CA LEU A 79 9.71 7.66 7.28
C LEU A 79 9.28 6.40 8.04
N ARG A 80 10.19 5.82 8.79
CA ARG A 80 10.00 4.54 9.50
C ARG A 80 10.15 4.79 10.99
N PHE A 81 9.03 4.75 11.70
CA PHE A 81 8.97 4.85 13.15
C PHE A 81 9.37 3.52 13.81
N LEU A 82 9.82 3.57 15.07
CA LEU A 82 10.18 2.38 15.86
C LEU A 82 11.21 1.47 15.17
N LYS A 83 12.00 2.04 14.26
CA LYS A 83 13.02 1.34 13.46
C LYS A 83 14.36 2.07 13.52
N GLY A 84 14.80 2.48 14.72
CA GLY A 84 16.03 3.21 14.95
C GLY A 84 17.30 2.45 14.54
N PRO A 85 18.47 3.08 14.71
CA PRO A 85 19.75 2.46 14.40
C PRO A 85 19.99 1.20 15.26
N GLY A 86 20.88 0.31 14.79
CA GLY A 86 21.22 -0.94 15.48
C GLY A 86 20.48 -2.18 15.00
N ARG A 87 19.46 -2.03 14.15
CA ARG A 87 18.79 -3.16 13.49
C ARG A 87 18.76 -2.94 11.99
N SER A 88 19.19 -3.95 11.24
CA SER A 88 19.09 -3.98 9.78
C SER A 88 17.81 -4.69 9.35
N TYR A 89 17.22 -4.20 8.29
CA TYR A 89 16.06 -4.80 7.63
C TYR A 89 16.45 -5.23 6.21
N ASP A 90 15.85 -6.27 5.72
CA ASP A 90 16.17 -6.84 4.39
C ASP A 90 16.13 -5.81 3.27
N GLU A 91 15.20 -4.85 3.34
CA GLU A 91 15.04 -3.80 2.34
C GLU A 91 16.06 -2.67 2.41
N ASP A 92 16.80 -2.52 3.51
CA ASP A 92 17.66 -1.34 3.74
C ASP A 92 18.72 -1.17 2.65
N ALA A 93 19.45 -2.23 2.30
CA ALA A 93 20.47 -2.17 1.26
C ALA A 93 19.88 -1.86 -0.15
N ALA A 94 18.69 -2.33 -0.45
CA ALA A 94 18.02 -1.99 -1.72
C ALA A 94 17.58 -0.52 -1.76
N ILE A 95 17.11 0.02 -0.62
CA ILE A 95 16.73 1.44 -0.53
C ILE A 95 17.98 2.32 -0.64
N GLU A 96 19.08 1.95 0.01
CA GLU A 96 20.37 2.66 -0.11
C GLU A 96 20.87 2.67 -1.56
N ALA A 97 20.78 1.54 -2.27
CA ALA A 97 21.13 1.47 -3.68
C ALA A 97 20.23 2.36 -4.56
N LEU A 98 18.93 2.42 -4.26
CA LEU A 98 18.01 3.34 -4.93
C LEU A 98 18.35 4.81 -4.64
N GLN A 99 18.72 5.17 -3.41
CA GLN A 99 19.15 6.52 -3.05
C GLN A 99 20.45 6.93 -3.76
N GLN A 100 21.40 6.00 -3.88
CA GLN A 100 22.65 6.24 -4.61
C GLN A 100 22.42 6.42 -6.11
N GLY A 101 21.57 5.57 -6.70
CA GLY A 101 21.26 5.65 -8.13
C GLY A 101 20.33 6.81 -8.51
N PHE A 102 19.44 7.20 -7.59
CA PHE A 102 18.40 8.21 -7.80
C PHE A 102 18.23 9.12 -6.57
N PRO A 103 19.24 9.92 -6.20
CA PRO A 103 19.27 10.66 -4.93
C PRO A 103 18.15 11.70 -4.77
N HIS A 104 17.50 12.09 -5.85
CA HIS A 104 16.40 13.06 -5.84
C HIS A 104 15.01 12.44 -5.82
N LEU A 105 14.90 11.10 -5.88
CA LEU A 105 13.60 10.41 -5.93
C LEU A 105 13.14 9.86 -4.59
N ILE A 106 14.06 9.54 -3.67
CA ILE A 106 13.72 8.94 -2.39
C ILE A 106 14.59 9.47 -1.25
N ASP A 107 13.92 9.88 -0.18
CA ASP A 107 14.54 10.15 1.12
C ASP A 107 14.06 9.09 2.11
N GLN A 108 14.98 8.58 2.92
CA GLN A 108 14.66 7.69 4.02
C GLN A 108 15.05 8.29 5.36
N VAL A 109 14.14 8.19 6.33
CA VAL A 109 14.38 8.56 7.72
C VAL A 109 13.92 7.43 8.62
N ARG A 110 14.72 7.11 9.63
CA ARG A 110 14.39 6.13 10.68
C ARG A 110 14.41 6.82 12.03
N THR A 111 13.44 6.48 12.88
CA THR A 111 13.34 7.00 14.25
C THR A 111 13.01 5.90 15.25
N GLY A 112 13.24 6.17 16.52
CA GLY A 112 13.01 5.23 17.61
C GLY A 112 14.22 4.39 17.93
N ARG A 113 14.04 3.38 18.77
CA ARG A 113 15.05 2.36 19.11
C ARG A 113 14.84 1.07 18.32
N ALA A 114 15.84 0.19 18.37
CA ALA A 114 15.80 -1.09 17.65
C ALA A 114 14.94 -2.14 18.36
N ASP A 115 14.75 -2.02 19.68
CA ASP A 115 14.08 -3.01 20.50
C ASP A 115 12.57 -2.80 20.57
N PHE A 116 11.82 -3.89 20.68
CA PHE A 116 10.38 -3.83 20.96
C PHE A 116 10.14 -3.44 22.41
N PHE A 117 9.08 -2.68 22.67
CA PHE A 117 8.69 -2.26 24.01
C PHE A 117 7.16 -2.09 24.08
N THR A 118 6.64 -2.14 25.31
CA THR A 118 5.24 -1.86 25.60
C THR A 118 5.04 -0.39 26.03
N ALA A 119 3.80 0.06 26.18
CA ALA A 119 3.50 1.43 26.60
C ALA A 119 4.13 1.74 27.97
N GLU A 120 4.13 0.76 28.91
CA GLU A 120 4.71 0.90 30.25
C GLU A 120 6.24 1.02 30.23
N GLN A 121 6.88 0.50 29.17
CA GLN A 121 8.34 0.53 28.97
C GLN A 121 8.78 1.76 28.14
N ALA A 122 7.81 2.57 27.68
CA ALA A 122 8.11 3.76 26.91
C ALA A 122 8.86 4.79 27.77
N THR A 123 9.90 5.35 27.20
CA THR A 123 10.78 6.32 27.87
C THR A 123 10.64 7.71 27.23
N LYS A 124 11.24 8.71 27.87
CA LYS A 124 11.33 10.06 27.27
C LYS A 124 12.05 10.06 25.92
N PHE A 125 13.01 9.13 25.73
CA PHE A 125 13.70 8.96 24.45
C PHE A 125 12.72 8.51 23.36
N ASP A 126 11.85 7.53 23.63
CA ASP A 126 10.88 7.03 22.65
C ASP A 126 9.89 8.12 22.22
N ILE A 127 9.42 8.92 23.19
CA ILE A 127 8.57 10.08 22.92
C ILE A 127 9.30 11.13 22.08
N SER A 128 10.56 11.41 22.39
CA SER A 128 11.35 12.41 21.64
C SER A 128 11.62 11.95 20.21
N GLU A 129 11.92 10.68 19.99
CA GLU A 129 12.14 10.11 18.65
C GLU A 129 10.85 10.04 17.83
N ALA A 130 9.71 9.69 18.44
CA ALA A 130 8.41 9.75 17.78
C ALA A 130 8.07 11.19 17.35
N LYS A 131 8.28 12.18 18.23
CA LYS A 131 8.10 13.60 17.92
C LYS A 131 9.05 14.07 16.81
N ARG A 132 10.33 13.70 16.87
CA ARG A 132 11.29 14.03 15.82
C ARG A 132 10.83 13.51 14.45
N GLY A 133 10.40 12.27 14.38
CA GLY A 133 9.84 11.68 13.16
C GLY A 133 8.59 12.42 12.70
N TRP A 134 7.69 12.73 13.63
CA TRP A 134 6.47 13.44 13.30
C TRP A 134 6.70 14.89 12.83
N ASP A 135 7.66 15.59 13.40
CA ASP A 135 8.03 16.93 12.95
C ASP A 135 8.62 16.93 11.53
N ILE A 136 9.42 15.89 11.20
CA ILE A 136 9.90 15.67 9.84
C ILE A 136 8.72 15.40 8.89
N ALA A 137 7.76 14.55 9.29
CA ALA A 137 6.56 14.27 8.50
C ALA A 137 5.73 15.54 8.24
N LYS A 138 5.49 16.35 9.28
CA LYS A 138 4.77 17.64 9.16
C LYS A 138 5.48 18.58 8.19
N GLY A 139 6.80 18.70 8.31
CA GLY A 139 7.61 19.53 7.41
C GLY A 139 7.54 19.04 5.96
N ALA A 140 7.61 17.73 5.74
CA ALA A 140 7.49 17.13 4.41
C ALA A 140 6.10 17.36 3.80
N ILE A 141 5.04 17.18 4.58
CA ILE A 141 3.66 17.42 4.15
C ILE A 141 3.45 18.90 3.80
N ALA A 142 3.89 19.81 4.68
CA ALA A 142 3.75 21.24 4.46
C ALA A 142 4.55 21.76 3.27
N SER A 143 5.70 21.15 2.97
CA SER A 143 6.56 21.54 1.86
C SER A 143 5.97 21.29 0.48
N ALA A 144 5.02 20.35 0.36
CA ALA A 144 4.47 19.84 -0.90
C ALA A 144 5.54 19.34 -1.90
N LEU A 145 6.76 19.03 -1.44
CA LEU A 145 7.86 18.56 -2.28
C LEU A 145 7.78 17.08 -2.61
N TYR A 146 6.99 16.32 -1.84
CA TYR A 146 6.85 14.87 -1.97
C TYR A 146 5.54 14.50 -2.64
N SER A 147 5.60 13.62 -3.62
CA SER A 147 4.41 13.01 -4.23
C SER A 147 3.81 11.93 -3.31
N VAL A 148 4.68 11.23 -2.59
CA VAL A 148 4.29 10.16 -1.66
C VAL A 148 5.05 10.34 -0.33
N VAL A 149 4.33 10.26 0.78
CA VAL A 149 4.89 10.21 2.13
C VAL A 149 4.45 8.90 2.78
N VAL A 150 5.41 8.04 3.09
CA VAL A 150 5.18 6.80 3.83
C VAL A 150 5.49 7.02 5.31
N LEU A 151 4.53 6.71 6.16
CA LEU A 151 4.62 6.77 7.63
C LEU A 151 4.52 5.33 8.15
N ASP A 152 5.62 4.59 7.99
CA ASP A 152 5.70 3.18 8.35
C ASP A 152 5.78 3.00 9.87
N GLU A 153 4.92 2.15 10.44
CA GLU A 153 4.71 1.92 11.88
C GLU A 153 4.17 3.17 12.65
N LEU A 154 3.42 4.07 12.00
CA LEU A 154 2.77 5.19 12.69
C LEU A 154 1.62 4.71 13.60
N ASN A 155 0.86 3.69 13.17
CA ASN A 155 -0.25 3.17 13.99
C ASN A 155 0.22 2.70 15.37
N PRO A 156 1.29 1.86 15.51
CA PRO A 156 1.84 1.50 16.81
C PRO A 156 2.33 2.69 17.64
N VAL A 157 2.87 3.72 17.01
CA VAL A 157 3.28 4.96 17.72
C VAL A 157 2.09 5.64 18.38
N LEU A 158 0.93 5.63 17.68
CA LEU A 158 -0.32 6.18 18.21
C LEU A 158 -0.91 5.28 19.29
N ASP A 159 -0.88 3.97 19.11
CA ASP A 159 -1.35 2.97 20.08
C ASP A 159 -0.54 3.02 21.39
N LEU A 160 0.78 3.22 21.29
CA LEU A 160 1.68 3.43 22.43
C LEU A 160 1.52 4.82 23.10
N GLY A 161 0.69 5.71 22.56
CA GLY A 161 0.49 7.05 23.11
C GLY A 161 1.69 8.00 22.98
N LEU A 162 2.62 7.73 22.07
CA LEU A 162 3.84 8.54 21.89
C LEU A 162 3.59 9.86 21.14
N LEU A 163 2.48 9.94 20.39
CA LEU A 163 2.02 11.13 19.65
C LEU A 163 0.56 11.42 19.93
N SER A 164 0.17 12.70 19.77
CA SER A 164 -1.22 13.11 19.82
C SER A 164 -1.96 12.65 18.58
N LEU A 165 -3.00 11.83 18.75
CA LEU A 165 -3.87 11.36 17.67
C LEU A 165 -4.57 12.54 16.97
N ASP A 166 -5.01 13.55 17.72
CA ASP A 166 -5.69 14.72 17.18
C ASP A 166 -4.77 15.56 16.27
N ASP A 167 -3.49 15.74 16.67
CA ASP A 167 -2.50 16.43 15.84
C ASP A 167 -2.23 15.65 14.54
N VAL A 168 -2.13 14.31 14.64
CA VAL A 168 -1.94 13.45 13.46
C VAL A 168 -3.13 13.53 12.52
N VAL A 169 -4.35 13.35 13.02
CA VAL A 169 -5.57 13.42 12.21
C VAL A 169 -5.72 14.79 11.56
N LYS A 170 -5.48 15.87 12.30
CA LYS A 170 -5.55 17.25 11.77
C LYS A 170 -4.54 17.46 10.65
N THR A 171 -3.30 17.05 10.85
CA THR A 171 -2.22 17.21 9.85
C THR A 171 -2.52 16.40 8.59
N LEU A 172 -2.93 15.14 8.71
CA LEU A 172 -3.23 14.28 7.57
C LEU A 172 -4.46 14.76 6.78
N ARG A 173 -5.43 15.39 7.42
CA ARG A 173 -6.56 16.03 6.74
C ARG A 173 -6.17 17.26 5.93
N SER A 174 -5.17 18.01 6.39
CA SER A 174 -4.70 19.23 5.74
C SER A 174 -3.58 19.02 4.72
N ARG A 175 -3.33 17.76 4.33
CA ARG A 175 -2.33 17.43 3.31
C ARG A 175 -2.62 18.14 2.00
N PRO A 176 -1.59 18.55 1.24
CA PRO A 176 -1.78 19.13 -0.08
C PRO A 176 -2.49 18.19 -1.05
N ASP A 177 -3.27 18.75 -1.96
CA ASP A 177 -3.87 18.01 -3.06
C ASP A 177 -2.79 17.34 -3.91
N GLY A 178 -3.04 16.12 -4.34
CA GLY A 178 -2.09 15.35 -5.14
C GLY A 178 -1.01 14.61 -4.34
N MET A 179 -0.88 14.85 -3.03
CA MET A 179 0.04 14.11 -2.16
C MET A 179 -0.60 12.82 -1.66
N GLU A 180 0.02 11.69 -1.95
CA GLU A 180 -0.37 10.39 -1.39
C GLU A 180 0.33 10.15 -0.06
N ILE A 181 -0.44 9.77 0.96
CA ILE A 181 0.12 9.40 2.26
C ILE A 181 -0.24 7.96 2.57
N ILE A 182 0.76 7.19 3.01
CA ILE A 182 0.61 5.79 3.36
C ILE A 182 0.98 5.61 4.82
N VAL A 183 0.03 5.11 5.60
CA VAL A 183 0.23 4.79 7.02
C VAL A 183 0.21 3.28 7.17
N THR A 184 1.14 2.74 7.94
CA THR A 184 1.17 1.31 8.24
C THR A 184 1.23 1.05 9.74
N GLY A 185 0.96 -0.18 10.10
CA GLY A 185 1.10 -0.71 11.46
C GLY A 185 -0.16 -1.43 11.92
N ARG A 186 -0.09 -2.04 13.08
CA ARG A 186 -1.25 -2.65 13.74
C ARG A 186 -2.08 -1.59 14.46
N ALA A 187 -3.31 -1.94 14.84
CA ALA A 187 -4.16 -1.14 15.71
C ALA A 187 -4.37 0.31 15.21
N ALA A 188 -4.72 0.47 13.93
CA ALA A 188 -5.05 1.78 13.39
C ALA A 188 -6.23 2.41 14.17
N PRO A 189 -6.09 3.64 14.69
CA PRO A 189 -7.17 4.30 15.41
C PRO A 189 -8.40 4.53 14.52
N PRO A 190 -9.64 4.31 15.03
CA PRO A 190 -10.86 4.48 14.24
C PRO A 190 -11.02 5.88 13.63
N SER A 191 -10.57 6.93 14.33
CA SER A 191 -10.61 8.30 13.82
C SER A 191 -9.68 8.52 12.63
N LEU A 192 -8.55 7.79 12.59
CA LEU A 192 -7.63 7.80 11.47
C LEU A 192 -8.22 7.03 10.27
N ILE A 193 -8.77 5.85 10.52
CA ILE A 193 -9.47 5.05 9.49
C ILE A 193 -10.60 5.85 8.84
N LYS A 194 -11.36 6.61 9.63
CA LYS A 194 -12.49 7.41 9.15
C LYS A 194 -12.10 8.49 8.13
N ILE A 195 -10.88 8.97 8.14
CA ILE A 195 -10.39 10.00 7.21
C ILE A 195 -9.63 9.44 6.02
N ALA A 196 -9.39 8.14 5.99
CA ALA A 196 -8.67 7.48 4.90
C ALA A 196 -9.60 7.22 3.70
N GLU A 197 -9.08 7.45 2.49
CA GLU A 197 -9.75 7.05 1.25
C GLU A 197 -9.57 5.55 0.98
N LEU A 198 -8.52 4.95 1.53
CA LEU A 198 -8.29 3.51 1.44
C LEU A 198 -7.84 2.95 2.79
N HIS A 199 -8.56 1.93 3.25
CA HIS A 199 -8.17 1.11 4.40
C HIS A 199 -8.13 -0.36 3.96
N SER A 200 -6.99 -1.01 4.16
CA SER A 200 -6.82 -2.44 3.93
C SER A 200 -6.33 -3.13 5.19
N GLU A 201 -7.15 -4.03 5.71
CA GLU A 201 -6.79 -4.87 6.85
C GLU A 201 -6.06 -6.12 6.36
N MET A 202 -4.84 -6.32 6.83
CA MET A 202 -4.03 -7.51 6.53
C MET A 202 -4.31 -8.59 7.57
N ARG A 203 -4.92 -9.70 7.15
CA ARG A 203 -5.22 -10.86 8.01
C ARG A 203 -4.36 -12.04 7.63
N ALA A 204 -3.82 -12.74 8.63
CA ALA A 204 -3.10 -13.99 8.41
C ALA A 204 -4.09 -15.15 8.49
N HIS A 205 -4.41 -15.78 7.36
CA HIS A 205 -5.19 -17.03 7.33
C HIS A 205 -4.34 -18.23 7.75
N ARG A 206 -3.05 -18.18 7.45
CA ARG A 206 -2.06 -19.16 7.89
C ARG A 206 -0.76 -18.42 8.20
N ALA A 207 -0.30 -18.51 9.42
CA ALA A 207 1.01 -17.99 9.82
C ALA A 207 1.96 -19.18 10.05
N LEU A 208 3.23 -19.00 9.70
CA LEU A 208 4.26 -19.91 10.19
C LEU A 208 4.37 -19.69 11.70
N ASP A 209 4.18 -20.75 12.48
CA ASP A 209 4.45 -20.74 13.92
C ASP A 209 5.97 -20.63 14.11
N ILE A 210 6.45 -19.40 14.24
CA ILE A 210 7.85 -19.13 14.59
C ILE A 210 7.98 -19.25 16.13
N LYS A 211 7.57 -20.37 16.71
CA LYS A 211 7.83 -20.66 18.12
C LYS A 211 9.27 -21.11 18.35
N ASP A 212 10.01 -21.37 17.30
CA ASP A 212 11.41 -21.79 17.37
C ASP A 212 12.32 -20.70 16.79
N SER A 213 12.39 -19.58 17.52
CA SER A 213 13.10 -18.37 17.10
C SER A 213 14.63 -18.48 17.17
N SER A 214 15.20 -19.61 17.64
CA SER A 214 16.64 -19.73 17.84
C SER A 214 17.43 -20.43 16.73
N GLN A 215 16.79 -21.14 15.78
CA GLN A 215 17.54 -21.91 14.79
C GLN A 215 17.10 -21.79 13.32
N ASN A 216 15.94 -21.18 12.97
CA ASN A 216 15.39 -21.31 11.62
C ASN A 216 15.11 -20.02 10.83
N LEU A 217 15.44 -18.84 11.32
CA LEU A 217 15.28 -17.60 10.51
C LEU A 217 16.22 -17.57 9.29
N LEU A 218 17.30 -18.36 9.32
CA LEU A 218 18.28 -18.45 8.23
C LEU A 218 17.91 -19.53 7.17
N ASN A 219 16.94 -20.40 7.44
CA ASN A 219 16.60 -21.52 6.57
C ASN A 219 15.20 -21.46 5.93
N LEU A 220 14.55 -20.29 5.86
CA LEU A 220 13.36 -20.11 5.04
C LEU A 220 13.70 -19.98 3.55
N SER A 221 14.53 -20.88 3.06
CA SER A 221 14.70 -21.09 1.63
C SER A 221 13.45 -21.83 1.11
N GLY A 222 12.53 -21.10 0.46
CA GLY A 222 11.47 -21.71 -0.32
C GLY A 222 10.05 -21.62 0.24
N GLY A 223 9.73 -20.62 1.06
CA GLY A 223 8.34 -20.37 1.47
C GLY A 223 7.48 -19.79 0.35
N ILE A 224 6.19 -20.20 0.29
CA ILE A 224 5.19 -19.59 -0.58
C ILE A 224 4.38 -18.62 0.25
N GLU A 225 4.31 -17.35 -0.19
CA GLU A 225 3.43 -16.33 0.36
C GLU A 225 2.31 -16.03 -0.62
N ILE A 226 1.06 -16.09 -0.17
CA ILE A 226 -0.12 -15.83 -1.01
C ILE A 226 -0.83 -14.59 -0.45
N TYR A 227 -0.98 -13.58 -1.30
CA TYR A 227 -1.76 -12.38 -1.01
C TYR A 227 -3.07 -12.43 -1.79
N THR A 228 -4.19 -12.57 -1.09
CA THR A 228 -5.52 -12.75 -1.68
C THR A 228 -6.55 -11.84 -1.01
N GLY A 229 -7.75 -11.79 -1.53
CA GLY A 229 -8.87 -10.99 -1.02
C GLY A 229 -9.23 -9.82 -1.93
N GLU A 230 -10.27 -9.07 -1.56
CA GLU A 230 -10.82 -7.96 -2.38
C GLU A 230 -10.11 -6.63 -2.14
N GLY A 231 -9.46 -6.44 -1.00
CA GLY A 231 -8.74 -5.22 -0.62
C GLY A 231 -7.59 -4.86 -1.55
N LYS A 232 -7.15 -3.62 -1.48
CA LYS A 232 -5.94 -3.13 -2.16
C LYS A 232 -4.68 -3.58 -1.42
N GLY A 233 -3.53 -3.62 -2.13
CA GLY A 233 -2.23 -3.91 -1.50
C GLY A 233 -1.61 -5.24 -1.89
N LYS A 234 -2.33 -6.17 -2.54
CA LYS A 234 -1.80 -7.52 -2.90
C LYS A 234 -0.55 -7.45 -3.78
N SER A 235 -0.66 -6.84 -4.95
CA SER A 235 0.47 -6.70 -5.88
C SER A 235 1.57 -5.82 -5.29
N THR A 236 1.21 -4.76 -4.57
CA THR A 236 2.19 -3.89 -3.91
C THR A 236 2.93 -4.61 -2.79
N SER A 237 2.27 -5.51 -2.03
CA SER A 237 2.96 -6.36 -1.04
C SER A 237 3.95 -7.31 -1.70
N ALA A 238 3.58 -7.90 -2.84
CA ALA A 238 4.48 -8.75 -3.61
C ALA A 238 5.70 -7.98 -4.14
N LEU A 239 5.52 -6.76 -4.65
CA LEU A 239 6.62 -5.89 -5.07
C LEU A 239 7.53 -5.48 -3.91
N GLY A 240 6.96 -5.13 -2.75
CA GLY A 240 7.73 -4.84 -1.54
C GLY A 240 8.53 -6.05 -1.06
N LYS A 241 7.97 -7.26 -1.19
CA LYS A 241 8.68 -8.50 -0.91
C LYS A 241 9.85 -8.74 -1.88
N ALA A 242 9.65 -8.41 -3.17
CA ALA A 242 10.72 -8.46 -4.14
C ALA A 242 11.87 -7.50 -3.78
N LEU A 243 11.54 -6.27 -3.36
CA LEU A 243 12.54 -5.29 -2.88
C LEU A 243 13.32 -5.81 -1.67
N GLN A 244 12.65 -6.45 -0.69
CA GLN A 244 13.30 -7.08 0.44
C GLN A 244 14.26 -8.20 0.00
N ALA A 245 13.86 -9.04 -0.95
CA ALA A 245 14.71 -10.10 -1.48
C ALA A 245 15.98 -9.54 -2.16
N ILE A 246 15.83 -8.46 -2.93
CA ILE A 246 16.96 -7.76 -3.56
C ILE A 246 17.89 -7.19 -2.48
N GLY A 247 17.36 -6.49 -1.50
CA GLY A 247 18.15 -5.89 -0.43
C GLY A 247 18.91 -6.92 0.40
N ARG A 248 18.29 -8.07 0.69
CA ARG A 248 18.97 -9.21 1.34
C ARG A 248 20.11 -9.73 0.47
N GLY A 249 19.92 -9.84 -0.84
CA GLY A 249 20.97 -10.25 -1.76
C GLY A 249 22.16 -9.30 -1.72
N ILE A 250 21.91 -8.00 -1.77
CA ILE A 250 22.93 -6.96 -1.71
C ILE A 250 23.69 -7.04 -0.36
N SER A 251 22.97 -7.09 0.76
CA SER A 251 23.59 -7.10 2.10
C SER A 251 24.42 -8.36 2.40
N GLN A 252 24.13 -9.47 1.73
CA GLN A 252 24.85 -10.74 1.89
C GLN A 252 25.91 -10.99 0.82
N ASP A 253 26.12 -10.04 -0.08
CA ASP A 253 27.01 -10.19 -1.27
C ASP A 253 26.67 -11.48 -2.07
N LYS A 254 25.37 -11.76 -2.18
CA LYS A 254 24.84 -12.91 -2.91
C LYS A 254 24.04 -12.46 -4.12
N SER A 255 24.28 -13.10 -5.25
CA SER A 255 23.47 -12.87 -6.46
C SER A 255 22.05 -13.42 -6.28
N HIS A 256 21.15 -12.63 -5.72
CA HIS A 256 19.73 -12.94 -5.70
C HIS A 256 19.07 -12.39 -6.95
N ARG A 257 18.40 -13.25 -7.71
CA ARG A 257 17.60 -12.85 -8.86
C ARG A 257 16.13 -12.91 -8.48
N VAL A 258 15.38 -11.87 -8.80
CA VAL A 258 13.93 -11.82 -8.63
C VAL A 258 13.30 -11.92 -10.01
N LEU A 259 12.40 -12.88 -10.20
CA LEU A 259 11.58 -13.00 -11.39
C LEU A 259 10.15 -12.55 -11.04
N ILE A 260 9.65 -11.56 -11.77
CA ILE A 260 8.28 -11.07 -11.65
C ILE A 260 7.53 -11.52 -12.90
N LEU A 261 6.52 -12.39 -12.69
CA LEU A 261 5.60 -12.82 -13.74
C LEU A 261 4.22 -12.20 -13.47
N GLN A 262 3.70 -11.47 -14.45
CA GLN A 262 2.38 -10.84 -14.35
C GLN A 262 1.45 -11.42 -15.41
N TRP A 263 0.35 -12.03 -14.96
CA TRP A 263 -0.71 -12.50 -15.83
C TRP A 263 -1.88 -11.52 -15.86
N LEU A 264 -2.58 -11.48 -16.97
CA LEU A 264 -3.78 -10.63 -17.18
C LEU A 264 -3.47 -9.12 -17.04
N LYS A 265 -2.24 -8.71 -17.35
CA LYS A 265 -1.78 -7.32 -17.30
C LYS A 265 -1.52 -6.73 -18.71
N GLY A 266 -1.95 -7.41 -19.78
CA GLY A 266 -1.68 -7.00 -21.19
C GLY A 266 -2.64 -5.97 -21.77
N GLY A 267 -3.58 -5.41 -21.00
CA GLY A 267 -4.53 -4.41 -21.49
C GLY A 267 -4.09 -2.97 -21.20
N SER A 268 -4.52 -2.02 -22.02
CA SER A 268 -4.21 -0.59 -21.92
C SER A 268 -4.66 0.10 -20.61
N GLY A 269 -5.28 -0.64 -19.68
CA GLY A 269 -5.77 -0.14 -18.38
C GLY A 269 -4.88 -0.51 -17.18
N TYR A 270 -3.82 -1.28 -17.36
CA TYR A 270 -2.94 -1.70 -16.27
C TYR A 270 -1.59 -0.99 -16.41
N THR A 271 -1.34 -0.02 -15.55
CA THR A 271 -0.02 0.60 -15.36
C THR A 271 0.51 0.17 -14.01
N GLU A 272 1.41 -0.78 -13.96
CA GLU A 272 2.21 -1.12 -12.77
C GLU A 272 3.69 -1.06 -13.07
#